data_06dd56a92fded2ce25fdbaf318c734c1
#
_entry.id   06dd56a92fded2ce25fdbaf318c734c1
#
_cell.length_a   1.000
_cell.length_b   1.000
_cell.length_c   1.000
_cell.angle_alpha   90.00
_cell.angle_beta   90.00
_cell.angle_gamma   90.00
#
_symmetry.space_group_name_H-M   'P 1'
#
loop_
_entity.id
_entity.type
_entity.pdbx_description
1 polymer ?
#
loop_
_entity_poly.entity_id
_entity_poly.type
_entity_poly.pdbx_seq_one_letter_code
_entity_poly.pdbx_strand_id
1 'polypeptide(L)'
;MLDCCETSRREFLKKAGLSAAALAAAPTLFAKKKAAEPETLVTQLYKSLNDKQRKGICFPWEHPLRNAIDNNWHITKSAVGDMEDDQVDLCKQIFNGLHSDEYRDVVYKQVKEDSPGGFEDSAIAIFGEPGTGKFEFVLTGRHVTRRCDGDSLEGAAFGGPIFYGHAADGFNEKADHKGNAYWFQAKRPNELFQALDGKQRKAALLGRSRGEKGAKTVQLTGKKEGLPGLRTADMSKDQQGLMREVMKDMLAPFRKKDADESLKLIDKSGFENLHIAYYQGENIGNDETWDVWQVEGPSMLWYFRGKPHVHTWLHIRDEA
;
A
#
# COMPACT_ATOMS: atom_id res chain seq x y z
N MET A 1 -2.81 -18.21 -77.57
CA MET A 1 -4.24 -17.94 -77.38
C MET A 1 -4.70 -18.89 -76.30
N LEU A 2 -4.77 -18.40 -75.08
CA LEU A 2 -5.23 -19.17 -73.93
C LEU A 2 -6.44 -18.46 -73.40
N ASP A 3 -7.55 -19.16 -73.49
CA ASP A 3 -8.85 -18.69 -73.07
C ASP A 3 -8.99 -18.71 -71.55
N CYS A 4 -9.41 -17.59 -71.01
CA CYS A 4 -9.52 -17.36 -69.58
C CYS A 4 -10.97 -17.69 -69.17
N CYS A 5 -11.17 -18.76 -68.43
CA CYS A 5 -12.47 -19.19 -67.92
C CYS A 5 -12.82 -18.42 -66.64
N GLU A 6 -13.70 -17.45 -66.75
CA GLU A 6 -14.29 -16.74 -65.62
C GLU A 6 -15.32 -17.65 -64.90
N THR A 7 -15.01 -18.12 -63.73
CA THR A 7 -15.97 -18.74 -62.82
C THR A 7 -16.70 -17.67 -62.02
N SER A 8 -18.02 -17.56 -62.27
CA SER A 8 -18.89 -16.55 -61.67
C SER A 8 -19.06 -16.79 -60.15
N ARG A 9 -19.11 -15.68 -59.39
CA ARG A 9 -19.39 -15.66 -57.93
C ARG A 9 -20.64 -16.44 -57.51
N ARG A 10 -21.57 -16.72 -58.42
CA ARG A 10 -22.77 -17.49 -58.13
C ARG A 10 -22.55 -19.01 -58.03
N GLU A 11 -21.55 -19.57 -58.67
CA GLU A 11 -21.23 -21.01 -58.55
C GLU A 11 -20.45 -21.34 -57.28
N PHE A 12 -19.67 -20.39 -56.79
CA PHE A 12 -18.96 -20.56 -55.52
C PHE A 12 -19.92 -20.67 -54.33
N LEU A 13 -21.03 -19.96 -54.38
CA LEU A 13 -22.03 -19.97 -53.29
C LEU A 13 -22.97 -21.21 -53.31
N LYS A 14 -23.05 -21.96 -54.38
CA LYS A 14 -23.82 -23.20 -54.46
C LYS A 14 -23.11 -24.48 -54.02
N LYS A 15 -21.79 -24.44 -53.87
CA LYS A 15 -20.99 -25.57 -53.36
C LYS A 15 -20.62 -25.45 -51.88
N ALA A 16 -20.98 -24.37 -51.21
CA ALA A 16 -20.71 -24.16 -49.77
C ALA A 16 -21.92 -24.51 -48.86
N GLY A 17 -22.93 -25.15 -49.41
CA GLY A 17 -24.17 -25.46 -48.69
C GLY A 17 -24.36 -26.94 -48.39
N LEU A 18 -23.42 -27.59 -47.70
CA LEU A 18 -23.67 -28.85 -46.98
C LEU A 18 -22.44 -29.16 -46.08
N SER A 19 -22.72 -29.28 -44.80
CA SER A 19 -21.84 -29.75 -43.72
C SER A 19 -21.09 -28.64 -42.94
N ALA A 20 -21.82 -27.88 -42.11
CA ALA A 20 -21.26 -27.36 -40.88
C ALA A 20 -22.37 -27.43 -39.81
N ALA A 21 -22.54 -28.60 -39.21
CA ALA A 21 -23.02 -28.67 -37.86
C ALA A 21 -21.86 -28.09 -36.99
N ALA A 22 -21.81 -26.77 -36.92
CA ALA A 22 -20.96 -26.08 -35.97
C ALA A 22 -21.50 -26.39 -34.59
N LEU A 23 -20.85 -27.28 -33.86
CA LEU A 23 -20.90 -27.28 -32.42
C LEU A 23 -20.47 -25.86 -31.98
N ALA A 24 -21.45 -25.03 -31.65
CA ALA A 24 -21.22 -23.82 -30.90
C ALA A 24 -20.69 -24.27 -29.53
N ALA A 25 -19.37 -24.45 -29.42
CA ALA A 25 -18.69 -24.41 -28.13
C ALA A 25 -18.92 -23.01 -27.59
N ALA A 26 -19.98 -22.86 -26.77
CA ALA A 26 -20.11 -21.69 -25.92
C ALA A 26 -18.75 -21.53 -25.21
N PRO A 27 -18.09 -20.33 -25.26
CA PRO A 27 -16.96 -20.10 -24.40
C PRO A 27 -17.50 -20.27 -22.98
N THR A 28 -17.09 -21.34 -22.31
CA THR A 28 -17.21 -21.43 -20.87
C THR A 28 -16.41 -20.26 -20.33
N LEU A 29 -17.10 -19.17 -20.07
CA LEU A 29 -16.63 -18.12 -19.20
C LEU A 29 -16.35 -18.81 -17.87
N PHE A 30 -15.11 -19.28 -17.69
CA PHE A 30 -14.58 -19.54 -16.36
C PHE A 30 -14.61 -18.17 -15.67
N ALA A 31 -15.71 -17.88 -15.00
CA ALA A 31 -15.78 -16.77 -14.06
C ALA A 31 -14.58 -17.01 -13.12
N LYS A 32 -13.54 -16.18 -13.21
CA LYS A 32 -12.45 -16.18 -12.25
C LYS A 32 -13.11 -16.13 -10.89
N LYS A 33 -13.00 -17.22 -10.11
CA LYS A 33 -13.58 -17.28 -8.77
C LYS A 33 -13.00 -16.06 -8.04
N LYS A 34 -13.87 -15.14 -7.63
CA LYS A 34 -13.45 -13.93 -6.91
C LYS A 34 -12.61 -14.40 -5.73
N ALA A 35 -11.41 -13.90 -5.59
CA ALA A 35 -10.57 -14.21 -4.44
C ALA A 35 -11.35 -13.88 -3.15
N ALA A 36 -11.18 -14.68 -2.12
CA ALA A 36 -11.82 -14.40 -0.84
C ALA A 36 -11.27 -13.09 -0.27
N GLU A 37 -12.15 -12.31 0.36
CA GLU A 37 -11.75 -11.05 1.00
C GLU A 37 -10.77 -11.36 2.16
N PRO A 38 -9.74 -10.52 2.38
CA PRO A 38 -8.74 -10.73 3.44
C PRO A 38 -9.35 -10.99 4.81
N GLU A 39 -10.43 -10.31 5.16
CA GLU A 39 -11.15 -10.45 6.44
C GLU A 39 -11.71 -11.88 6.63
N THR A 40 -12.21 -12.48 5.55
CA THR A 40 -12.67 -13.86 5.56
C THR A 40 -11.50 -14.82 5.75
N LEU A 41 -10.36 -14.54 5.11
CA LEU A 41 -9.16 -15.35 5.25
C LEU A 41 -8.55 -15.24 6.66
N VAL A 42 -8.59 -14.08 7.29
CA VAL A 42 -8.22 -13.90 8.70
C VAL A 42 -9.08 -14.78 9.60
N THR A 43 -10.39 -14.83 9.36
CA THR A 43 -11.30 -15.69 10.12
C THR A 43 -10.98 -17.18 9.91
N GLN A 44 -10.60 -17.60 8.69
CA GLN A 44 -10.18 -18.97 8.41
C GLN A 44 -8.88 -19.31 9.13
N LEU A 45 -7.88 -18.43 9.03
CA LEU A 45 -6.61 -18.58 9.74
C LEU A 45 -6.83 -18.71 11.25
N TYR A 46 -7.61 -17.81 11.85
CA TYR A 46 -7.92 -17.84 13.28
C TYR A 46 -8.56 -19.17 13.71
N LYS A 47 -9.46 -19.73 12.91
CA LYS A 47 -10.12 -21.03 13.20
C LYS A 47 -9.17 -22.21 13.08
N SER A 48 -8.18 -22.17 12.21
CA SER A 48 -7.20 -23.24 11.99
C SER A 48 -6.12 -23.33 13.08
N LEU A 49 -5.93 -22.26 13.88
CA LEU A 49 -4.88 -22.21 14.89
C LEU A 49 -5.13 -23.23 16.03
N ASN A 50 -4.09 -23.95 16.40
CA ASN A 50 -4.08 -24.78 17.61
C ASN A 50 -3.85 -23.94 18.88
N ASP A 51 -4.02 -24.53 20.06
CA ASP A 51 -3.92 -23.83 21.35
C ASP A 51 -2.54 -23.20 21.60
N LYS A 52 -1.47 -23.85 21.16
CA LYS A 52 -0.11 -23.33 21.29
C LYS A 52 0.07 -22.08 20.42
N GLN A 53 -0.38 -22.13 19.18
CA GLN A 53 -0.35 -20.99 18.26
C GLN A 53 -1.19 -19.83 18.79
N ARG A 54 -2.43 -20.10 19.23
CA ARG A 54 -3.31 -19.07 19.83
C ARG A 54 -2.65 -18.35 20.99
N LYS A 55 -2.01 -19.07 21.91
CA LYS A 55 -1.28 -18.47 23.05
C LYS A 55 -0.13 -17.58 22.61
N GLY A 56 0.48 -17.85 21.45
CA GLY A 56 1.64 -17.11 20.94
C GLY A 56 1.30 -15.86 20.14
N ILE A 57 0.17 -15.86 19.42
CA ILE A 57 -0.16 -14.83 18.42
C ILE A 57 -1.55 -14.19 18.57
N CYS A 58 -2.43 -14.71 19.44
CA CYS A 58 -3.76 -14.12 19.66
C CYS A 58 -3.80 -13.36 20.98
N PHE A 59 -4.35 -12.15 20.93
CA PHE A 59 -4.40 -11.22 22.06
C PHE A 59 -5.80 -10.61 22.22
N PRO A 60 -6.16 -10.13 23.43
CA PRO A 60 -7.36 -9.32 23.60
C PRO A 60 -7.33 -8.08 22.70
N TRP A 61 -8.51 -7.58 22.29
CA TRP A 61 -8.64 -6.38 21.47
C TRP A 61 -7.90 -5.17 22.04
N GLU A 62 -7.94 -4.95 23.35
CA GLU A 62 -7.32 -3.80 24.03
C GLU A 62 -5.80 -3.99 24.30
N HIS A 63 -5.19 -5.04 23.77
CA HIS A 63 -3.77 -5.28 24.03
C HIS A 63 -2.87 -4.18 23.43
N PRO A 64 -1.88 -3.63 24.17
CA PRO A 64 -1.07 -2.48 23.74
C PRO A 64 -0.31 -2.69 22.43
N LEU A 65 0.10 -3.92 22.11
CA LEU A 65 0.79 -4.25 20.85
C LEU A 65 -0.05 -3.93 19.61
N ARG A 66 -1.38 -3.83 19.74
CA ARG A 66 -2.24 -3.50 18.60
C ARG A 66 -1.91 -2.14 17.98
N ASN A 67 -1.45 -1.18 18.78
CA ASN A 67 -1.06 0.15 18.33
C ASN A 67 0.46 0.30 18.06
N ALA A 68 1.22 -0.77 18.20
CA ALA A 68 2.65 -0.73 17.98
C ALA A 68 2.99 -0.70 16.47
N ILE A 69 4.07 -0.03 16.14
CA ILE A 69 4.64 0.03 14.79
C ILE A 69 6.15 0.33 14.89
N ASP A 70 6.92 -0.33 14.05
CA ASP A 70 8.34 -0.03 13.86
C ASP A 70 8.77 -0.40 12.42
N ASN A 71 10.00 -0.09 12.05
CA ASN A 71 10.52 -0.26 10.69
C ASN A 71 11.14 -1.64 10.42
N ASN A 72 11.59 -2.33 11.45
CA ASN A 72 12.20 -3.66 11.37
C ASN A 72 11.94 -4.41 12.69
N TRP A 73 10.83 -5.12 12.77
CA TRP A 73 10.38 -5.71 14.01
C TRP A 73 9.47 -6.92 13.80
N HIS A 74 9.39 -7.75 14.82
CA HIS A 74 8.44 -8.85 14.91
C HIS A 74 7.48 -8.61 16.07
N ILE A 75 6.18 -8.51 15.74
CA ILE A 75 5.13 -8.26 16.74
C ILE A 75 4.98 -9.42 17.74
N THR A 76 5.35 -10.63 17.31
CA THR A 76 5.41 -11.84 18.14
C THR A 76 6.73 -12.57 17.89
N LYS A 77 7.02 -13.58 18.71
CA LYS A 77 8.23 -14.43 18.55
C LYS A 77 8.05 -15.53 17.50
N SER A 78 6.84 -15.80 17.07
CA SER A 78 6.53 -16.85 16.10
C SER A 78 6.59 -16.29 14.70
N ALA A 79 7.45 -16.85 13.86
CA ALA A 79 7.48 -16.52 12.44
C ALA A 79 6.33 -17.19 11.69
N VAL A 80 5.94 -16.61 10.55
CA VAL A 80 4.96 -17.23 9.66
C VAL A 80 5.43 -18.61 9.19
N GLY A 81 6.75 -18.77 8.95
CA GLY A 81 7.34 -20.05 8.57
C GLY A 81 7.33 -21.14 9.64
N ASP A 82 6.98 -20.82 10.91
CA ASP A 82 6.78 -21.81 11.97
C ASP A 82 5.37 -22.42 11.99
N MET A 83 4.50 -21.99 11.07
CA MET A 83 3.10 -22.41 10.97
C MET A 83 2.94 -23.59 10.01
N GLU A 84 1.76 -24.22 10.00
CA GLU A 84 1.43 -25.25 9.02
C GLU A 84 1.34 -24.66 7.60
N ASP A 85 1.63 -25.43 6.55
CA ASP A 85 1.70 -24.97 5.17
C ASP A 85 0.43 -24.24 4.71
N ASP A 86 -0.75 -24.73 5.08
CA ASP A 86 -2.03 -24.10 4.77
C ASP A 86 -2.24 -22.76 5.50
N GLN A 87 -1.72 -22.63 6.71
CA GLN A 87 -1.73 -21.36 7.46
C GLN A 87 -0.76 -20.35 6.88
N VAL A 88 0.43 -20.78 6.44
CA VAL A 88 1.39 -19.95 5.69
C VAL A 88 0.75 -19.41 4.42
N ASP A 89 0.05 -20.28 3.67
CA ASP A 89 -0.67 -19.88 2.45
C ASP A 89 -1.81 -18.89 2.74
N LEU A 90 -2.54 -19.04 3.85
CA LEU A 90 -3.53 -18.08 4.28
C LEU A 90 -2.89 -16.72 4.59
N CYS A 91 -1.76 -16.67 5.30
CA CYS A 91 -1.01 -15.42 5.55
C CYS A 91 -0.60 -14.73 4.25
N LYS A 92 -0.10 -15.47 3.26
CA LYS A 92 0.24 -14.95 1.92
C LYS A 92 -0.98 -14.41 1.19
N GLN A 93 -2.11 -15.10 1.24
CA GLN A 93 -3.34 -14.66 0.60
C GLN A 93 -3.93 -13.42 1.28
N ILE A 94 -3.91 -13.34 2.62
CA ILE A 94 -4.32 -12.14 3.36
C ILE A 94 -3.45 -10.96 2.93
N PHE A 95 -2.13 -11.10 3.00
CA PHE A 95 -1.19 -10.05 2.61
C PHE A 95 -1.45 -9.57 1.18
N ASN A 96 -1.55 -10.48 0.22
CA ASN A 96 -1.79 -10.16 -1.18
C ASN A 96 -3.15 -9.48 -1.39
N GLY A 97 -4.16 -9.85 -0.64
CA GLY A 97 -5.50 -9.26 -0.73
C GLY A 97 -5.60 -7.83 -0.20
N LEU A 98 -4.61 -7.35 0.58
CA LEU A 98 -4.52 -5.97 1.06
C LEU A 98 -3.93 -5.01 0.02
N HIS A 99 -3.45 -5.52 -1.11
CA HIS A 99 -2.81 -4.74 -2.16
C HIS A 99 -3.66 -4.67 -3.43
N SER A 100 -3.46 -3.62 -4.22
CA SER A 100 -4.08 -3.52 -5.53
C SER A 100 -3.54 -4.58 -6.49
N ASP A 101 -4.32 -4.94 -7.51
CA ASP A 101 -3.91 -5.95 -8.49
C ASP A 101 -2.60 -5.57 -9.22
N GLU A 102 -2.38 -4.27 -9.41
CA GLU A 102 -1.20 -3.73 -10.09
C GLU A 102 0.08 -3.88 -9.24
N TYR A 103 -0.02 -3.68 -7.92
CA TYR A 103 1.16 -3.63 -7.04
C TYR A 103 1.38 -4.90 -6.22
N ARG A 104 0.42 -5.81 -6.16
CA ARG A 104 0.47 -7.03 -5.34
C ARG A 104 1.77 -7.81 -5.50
N ASP A 105 2.12 -8.14 -6.73
CA ASP A 105 3.27 -9.01 -7.02
C ASP A 105 4.60 -8.28 -6.74
N VAL A 106 4.66 -6.98 -7.04
CA VAL A 106 5.85 -6.15 -6.78
C VAL A 106 6.08 -6.00 -5.28
N VAL A 107 5.03 -5.73 -4.51
CA VAL A 107 5.11 -5.58 -3.05
C VAL A 107 5.44 -6.91 -2.37
N TYR A 108 4.82 -8.00 -2.81
CA TYR A 108 5.13 -9.33 -2.27
C TYR A 108 6.60 -9.72 -2.55
N LYS A 109 7.06 -9.48 -3.77
CA LYS A 109 8.45 -9.72 -4.15
C LYS A 109 9.41 -8.91 -3.28
N GLN A 110 9.13 -7.64 -3.06
CA GLN A 110 9.94 -6.76 -2.23
C GLN A 110 10.05 -7.29 -0.79
N VAL A 111 8.94 -7.65 -0.12
CA VAL A 111 8.97 -8.21 1.24
C VAL A 111 9.78 -9.51 1.30
N LYS A 112 9.64 -10.36 0.27
CA LYS A 112 10.40 -11.60 0.15
C LYS A 112 11.90 -11.36 -0.01
N GLU A 113 12.32 -10.36 -0.75
CA GLU A 113 13.73 -10.07 -1.03
C GLU A 113 14.42 -9.30 0.11
N ASP A 114 13.68 -8.56 0.90
CA ASP A 114 14.23 -7.77 2.03
C ASP A 114 14.64 -8.63 3.23
N SER A 115 14.12 -9.85 3.37
CA SER A 115 14.42 -10.75 4.50
C SER A 115 15.15 -12.00 4.03
N PRO A 116 16.18 -12.48 4.74
CA PRO A 116 16.94 -13.69 4.38
C PRO A 116 16.08 -14.96 4.25
N GLY A 117 15.07 -15.14 5.10
CA GLY A 117 14.11 -16.26 5.04
C GLY A 117 12.86 -15.93 4.23
N GLY A 118 12.85 -14.80 3.51
CA GLY A 118 11.74 -14.41 2.67
C GLY A 118 10.51 -13.92 3.45
N PHE A 119 9.33 -14.12 2.86
CA PHE A 119 8.06 -13.73 3.48
C PHE A 119 7.81 -14.49 4.80
N GLU A 120 8.30 -15.70 4.90
CA GLU A 120 8.18 -16.59 6.06
C GLU A 120 8.89 -16.06 7.32
N ASP A 121 9.87 -15.15 7.18
CA ASP A 121 10.47 -14.43 8.32
C ASP A 121 9.50 -13.44 9.00
N SER A 122 8.39 -13.09 8.34
CA SER A 122 7.40 -12.20 8.94
C SER A 122 6.76 -12.83 10.17
N ALA A 123 6.29 -11.98 11.09
CA ALA A 123 5.52 -12.40 12.27
C ALA A 123 4.10 -11.81 12.20
N ILE A 124 3.14 -12.50 12.82
CA ILE A 124 1.76 -12.05 12.88
C ILE A 124 1.24 -11.95 14.31
N ALA A 125 0.22 -11.11 14.49
CA ALA A 125 -0.64 -11.11 15.65
C ALA A 125 -2.11 -10.98 15.22
N ILE A 126 -3.01 -11.56 16.00
CA ILE A 126 -4.46 -11.41 15.85
C ILE A 126 -5.01 -10.86 17.16
N PHE A 127 -5.68 -9.73 17.08
CA PHE A 127 -6.32 -9.08 18.23
C PHE A 127 -7.83 -9.27 18.14
N GLY A 128 -8.48 -9.55 19.28
CA GLY A 128 -9.92 -9.79 19.32
C GLY A 128 -10.34 -11.14 18.74
N GLU A 129 -11.56 -11.21 18.17
CA GLU A 129 -12.20 -12.46 17.78
C GLU A 129 -12.73 -12.43 16.32
N PRO A 130 -11.88 -12.76 15.33
CA PRO A 130 -12.32 -12.83 13.93
C PRO A 130 -13.55 -13.71 13.73
N GLY A 131 -14.55 -13.15 13.02
CA GLY A 131 -15.78 -13.85 12.66
C GLY A 131 -16.93 -13.76 13.67
N THR A 132 -16.69 -13.27 14.88
CA THR A 132 -17.73 -13.10 15.91
C THR A 132 -17.76 -11.72 16.55
N GLY A 133 -16.67 -11.01 16.54
CA GLY A 133 -16.51 -9.69 17.14
C GLY A 133 -15.50 -8.81 16.42
N LYS A 134 -15.08 -7.75 17.11
CA LYS A 134 -13.97 -6.92 16.62
C LYS A 134 -12.69 -7.73 16.52
N PHE A 135 -11.94 -7.49 15.46
CA PHE A 135 -10.65 -8.13 15.28
C PHE A 135 -9.70 -7.22 14.50
N GLU A 136 -8.43 -7.51 14.63
CA GLU A 136 -7.38 -6.96 13.79
C GLU A 136 -6.27 -8.00 13.59
N PHE A 137 -5.92 -8.24 12.34
CA PHE A 137 -4.73 -8.99 11.95
C PHE A 137 -3.61 -7.99 11.67
N VAL A 138 -2.43 -8.24 12.22
CA VAL A 138 -1.22 -7.43 11.98
C VAL A 138 -0.10 -8.34 11.53
N LEU A 139 0.52 -8.02 10.39
CA LEU A 139 1.72 -8.67 9.89
C LEU A 139 2.88 -7.69 9.95
N THR A 140 4.01 -8.15 10.50
CA THR A 140 5.23 -7.35 10.68
C THR A 140 6.46 -8.11 10.23
N GLY A 141 7.51 -7.37 9.89
CA GLY A 141 8.78 -7.90 9.48
C GLY A 141 9.74 -6.78 9.11
N ARG A 142 10.77 -7.13 8.37
CA ARG A 142 11.67 -6.12 7.83
C ARG A 142 10.95 -5.32 6.74
N HIS A 143 10.90 -4.01 6.89
CA HIS A 143 10.24 -3.07 5.98
C HIS A 143 8.74 -3.34 5.73
N VAL A 144 8.05 -3.95 6.71
CA VAL A 144 6.62 -4.22 6.57
C VAL A 144 5.88 -4.15 7.91
N THR A 145 4.79 -3.40 7.93
CA THR A 145 3.67 -3.51 8.87
C THR A 145 2.40 -3.37 8.07
N ARG A 146 1.57 -4.41 8.03
CA ARG A 146 0.26 -4.43 7.35
C ARG A 146 -0.81 -4.84 8.34
N ARG A 147 -2.02 -4.31 8.12
CA ARG A 147 -3.15 -4.51 9.00
C ARG A 147 -4.40 -4.89 8.21
N CYS A 148 -5.28 -5.66 8.85
CA CYS A 148 -6.59 -6.03 8.32
C CYS A 148 -7.54 -6.16 9.52
N ASP A 149 -8.41 -5.18 9.72
CA ASP A 149 -9.30 -5.10 10.89
C ASP A 149 -10.79 -5.32 10.56
N GLY A 150 -11.14 -5.41 9.28
CA GLY A 150 -12.51 -5.60 8.83
C GLY A 150 -13.45 -4.49 9.28
N ASP A 151 -12.97 -3.24 9.25
CA ASP A 151 -13.67 -2.04 9.74
C ASP A 151 -14.01 -2.10 11.24
N SER A 152 -13.27 -2.88 12.02
CA SER A 152 -13.47 -3.01 13.48
C SER A 152 -13.10 -1.75 14.25
N LEU A 153 -12.18 -0.95 13.70
CA LEU A 153 -11.82 0.38 14.22
C LEU A 153 -12.38 1.45 13.27
N GLU A 154 -13.59 1.88 13.54
CA GLU A 154 -14.26 2.95 12.78
C GLU A 154 -13.40 4.22 12.73
N GLY A 155 -13.32 4.84 11.55
CA GLY A 155 -12.57 6.09 11.34
C GLY A 155 -11.06 5.94 11.33
N ALA A 156 -10.52 4.74 11.18
CA ALA A 156 -9.09 4.51 11.02
C ALA A 156 -8.80 3.71 9.75
N ALA A 157 -8.20 4.34 8.76
CA ALA A 157 -7.78 3.64 7.55
C ALA A 157 -6.82 2.49 7.90
N PHE A 158 -6.94 1.37 7.22
CA PHE A 158 -6.17 0.14 7.46
C PHE A 158 -6.34 -0.48 8.87
N GLY A 159 -7.19 0.06 9.74
CA GLY A 159 -7.27 -0.30 11.15
C GLY A 159 -6.19 0.36 12.03
N GLY A 160 -5.33 1.20 11.48
CA GLY A 160 -4.28 1.90 12.22
C GLY A 160 -3.04 2.22 11.40
N PRO A 161 -1.93 2.61 12.05
CA PRO A 161 -0.72 3.00 11.34
C PRO A 161 -0.07 1.81 10.62
N ILE A 162 0.42 2.06 9.40
CA ILE A 162 1.16 1.09 8.60
C ILE A 162 2.56 1.60 8.27
N PHE A 163 3.45 0.66 8.00
CA PHE A 163 4.81 0.92 7.56
C PHE A 163 5.16 0.06 6.34
N TYR A 164 5.88 0.64 5.41
CA TYR A 164 6.49 -0.09 4.30
C TYR A 164 7.78 0.58 3.87
N GLY A 165 8.65 -0.20 3.29
CA GLY A 165 9.95 0.25 2.83
C GLY A 165 10.57 -0.74 1.90
N HIS A 166 11.83 -0.51 1.55
CA HIS A 166 12.53 -1.34 0.59
C HIS A 166 14.02 -1.03 0.56
N ALA A 167 14.84 -2.05 0.60
CA ALA A 167 16.29 -1.99 0.43
C ALA A 167 16.74 -3.10 -0.53
N ALA A 168 16.60 -2.85 -1.86
CA ALA A 168 16.83 -3.85 -2.90
C ALA A 168 18.26 -4.37 -2.94
N ASP A 169 19.24 -3.49 -2.74
CA ASP A 169 20.68 -3.77 -2.90
C ASP A 169 21.46 -3.36 -1.65
N GLY A 170 20.92 -3.65 -0.48
CA GLY A 170 21.49 -3.21 0.79
C GLY A 170 20.91 -1.89 1.26
N PHE A 171 21.74 -1.00 1.81
CA PHE A 171 21.26 0.22 2.48
C PHE A 171 21.44 1.51 1.68
N ASN A 172 22.07 1.47 0.51
CA ASN A 172 22.39 2.67 -0.28
C ASN A 172 22.07 2.43 -1.76
N GLU A 173 20.87 1.97 -2.05
CA GLU A 173 20.41 1.78 -3.41
C GLU A 173 20.16 3.11 -4.12
N LYS A 174 20.32 3.09 -5.44
CA LYS A 174 19.99 4.25 -6.27
C LYS A 174 18.47 4.41 -6.36
N ALA A 175 18.05 5.65 -6.43
CA ALA A 175 16.65 6.04 -6.55
C ALA A 175 15.91 5.35 -7.70
N ASP A 176 16.58 5.15 -8.83
CA ASP A 176 16.04 4.52 -10.04
C ASP A 176 16.29 3.02 -10.11
N HIS A 177 16.74 2.38 -9.04
CA HIS A 177 16.94 0.94 -9.01
C HIS A 177 15.62 0.21 -9.31
N LYS A 178 15.64 -0.64 -10.34
CA LYS A 178 14.43 -1.30 -10.86
C LYS A 178 13.73 -2.24 -9.87
N GLY A 179 14.40 -2.64 -8.79
CA GLY A 179 13.82 -3.38 -7.69
C GLY A 179 13.08 -2.49 -6.69
N ASN A 180 13.21 -1.15 -6.76
CA ASN A 180 12.60 -0.22 -5.83
C ASN A 180 11.10 -0.04 -6.12
N ALA A 181 10.26 -0.71 -5.32
CA ALA A 181 8.82 -0.78 -5.53
C ALA A 181 8.09 0.55 -5.33
N TYR A 182 8.68 1.50 -4.58
CA TYR A 182 7.97 2.69 -4.09
C TYR A 182 8.56 4.03 -4.56
N TRP A 183 9.56 4.02 -5.44
CA TRP A 183 10.24 5.26 -5.84
C TRP A 183 9.34 6.24 -6.60
N PHE A 184 8.30 5.78 -7.24
CA PHE A 184 7.29 6.66 -7.85
C PHE A 184 6.66 7.62 -6.83
N GLN A 185 6.58 7.23 -5.57
CA GLN A 185 6.10 8.06 -4.46
C GLN A 185 7.09 9.20 -4.11
N ALA A 186 8.37 9.11 -4.48
CA ALA A 186 9.30 10.23 -4.39
C ALA A 186 9.14 11.22 -5.55
N LYS A 187 8.90 10.72 -6.76
CA LYS A 187 8.84 11.53 -7.98
C LYS A 187 7.68 12.53 -7.97
N ARG A 188 6.48 12.08 -7.65
CA ARG A 188 5.28 12.94 -7.67
C ARG A 188 5.36 14.14 -6.71
N PRO A 189 5.78 14.00 -5.45
CA PRO A 189 6.01 15.14 -4.58
C PRO A 189 7.05 16.13 -5.13
N ASN A 190 8.09 15.65 -5.82
CA ASN A 190 9.06 16.54 -6.47
C ASN A 190 8.47 17.30 -7.66
N GLU A 191 7.57 16.71 -8.45
CA GLU A 191 6.81 17.44 -9.48
C GLU A 191 6.00 18.59 -8.85
N LEU A 192 5.35 18.33 -7.71
CA LEU A 192 4.66 19.36 -6.96
C LEU A 192 5.64 20.46 -6.49
N PHE A 193 6.80 20.09 -5.93
CA PHE A 193 7.80 21.05 -5.49
C PHE A 193 8.28 21.96 -6.64
N GLN A 194 8.51 21.39 -7.83
CA GLN A 194 8.91 22.15 -9.00
C GLN A 194 7.83 23.13 -9.49
N ALA A 195 6.56 22.81 -9.24
CA ALA A 195 5.43 23.69 -9.58
C ALA A 195 5.21 24.84 -8.56
N LEU A 196 5.90 24.84 -7.41
CA LEU A 196 5.80 25.90 -6.40
C LEU A 196 6.57 27.16 -6.80
N ASP A 197 6.06 28.33 -6.46
CA ASP A 197 6.79 29.59 -6.57
C ASP A 197 7.89 29.73 -5.49
N GLY A 198 8.73 30.76 -5.61
CA GLY A 198 9.86 30.95 -4.71
C GLY A 198 9.48 31.15 -3.23
N LYS A 199 8.33 31.77 -2.93
CA LYS A 199 7.81 31.95 -1.56
C LYS A 199 7.29 30.63 -1.02
N GLN A 200 6.56 29.90 -1.83
CA GLN A 200 6.01 28.59 -1.50
C GLN A 200 7.13 27.56 -1.27
N ARG A 201 8.15 27.50 -2.15
CA ARG A 201 9.32 26.65 -1.97
C ARG A 201 10.04 26.94 -0.65
N LYS A 202 10.22 28.22 -0.30
CA LYS A 202 10.82 28.60 0.99
C LYS A 202 9.99 28.13 2.19
N ALA A 203 8.68 28.11 2.08
CA ALA A 203 7.80 27.59 3.14
C ALA A 203 7.82 26.08 3.21
N ALA A 204 7.91 25.37 2.07
CA ALA A 204 7.88 23.94 1.97
C ALA A 204 9.22 23.25 2.31
N LEU A 205 10.37 23.95 2.07
CA LEU A 205 11.69 23.37 2.24
C LEU A 205 12.26 23.67 3.63
N LEU A 206 12.45 22.60 4.42
CA LEU A 206 12.91 22.66 5.80
C LEU A 206 14.32 22.08 5.94
N GLY A 207 15.04 22.51 6.96
CA GLY A 207 16.44 22.09 7.18
C GLY A 207 16.60 20.70 7.82
N ARG A 208 15.57 20.20 8.52
CA ARG A 208 15.69 18.95 9.31
C ARG A 208 14.41 18.13 9.32
N SER A 209 14.53 16.87 9.01
CA SER A 209 13.42 15.90 9.05
C SER A 209 13.02 15.52 10.48
N ARG A 210 11.83 14.93 10.64
CA ARG A 210 11.31 14.49 11.94
C ARG A 210 12.06 13.31 12.55
N GLY A 211 12.73 12.51 11.73
CA GLY A 211 13.37 11.25 12.14
C GLY A 211 12.36 10.14 12.44
N GLU A 212 12.87 8.95 12.71
CA GLU A 212 12.09 7.73 12.94
C GLU A 212 12.20 7.29 14.39
N LYS A 213 11.06 7.10 15.07
CA LYS A 213 10.96 6.77 16.49
C LYS A 213 9.77 5.85 16.78
N GLY A 214 9.59 4.79 15.97
CA GLY A 214 8.46 3.86 16.10
C GLY A 214 7.11 4.59 16.07
N ALA A 215 6.19 4.26 16.95
CA ALA A 215 4.84 4.85 17.01
C ALA A 215 4.81 6.39 17.13
N LYS A 216 5.87 7.01 17.66
CA LYS A 216 5.98 8.47 17.74
C LYS A 216 6.15 9.12 16.37
N THR A 217 6.69 8.39 15.38
CA THR A 217 6.85 8.87 14.00
C THR A 217 5.50 9.18 13.36
N VAL A 218 4.49 8.39 13.69
CA VAL A 218 3.12 8.46 13.12
C VAL A 218 2.09 9.04 14.08
N GLN A 219 2.51 9.71 15.15
CA GLN A 219 1.60 10.35 16.09
C GLN A 219 0.91 11.54 15.43
N LEU A 220 -0.40 11.46 15.30
CA LEU A 220 -1.23 12.56 14.81
C LEU A 220 -1.36 13.64 15.90
N THR A 221 -1.40 14.91 15.47
CA THR A 221 -1.52 16.05 16.38
C THR A 221 -2.90 16.69 16.38
N GLY A 222 -3.77 16.34 15.42
CA GLY A 222 -5.07 16.96 15.22
C GLY A 222 -5.04 18.43 14.76
N LYS A 223 -3.85 18.99 14.55
CA LYS A 223 -3.68 20.40 14.21
C LYS A 223 -4.06 20.68 12.75
N LYS A 224 -4.72 21.81 12.54
CA LYS A 224 -5.03 22.37 11.20
C LYS A 224 -4.02 23.41 10.75
N GLU A 225 -3.27 24.01 11.69
CA GLU A 225 -2.34 25.11 11.49
C GLU A 225 -1.06 24.90 12.29
N GLY A 226 0.02 25.59 11.89
CA GLY A 226 1.31 25.51 12.56
C GLY A 226 2.01 24.17 12.39
N LEU A 227 1.62 23.38 11.40
CA LEU A 227 2.32 22.17 10.97
C LEU A 227 3.50 22.52 10.06
N PRO A 228 4.53 21.65 9.96
CA PRO A 228 5.68 21.91 9.11
C PRO A 228 5.32 21.93 7.62
N GLY A 229 5.86 22.88 6.87
CA GLY A 229 5.76 22.95 5.43
C GLY A 229 4.69 23.91 4.89
N LEU A 230 4.40 23.78 3.61
CA LEU A 230 3.43 24.59 2.88
C LEU A 230 2.02 23.99 3.02
N ARG A 231 1.09 24.81 3.47
CA ARG A 231 -0.33 24.44 3.59
C ARG A 231 -0.98 24.32 2.21
N THR A 232 -1.81 23.33 1.98
CA THR A 232 -2.52 23.15 0.70
C THR A 232 -3.46 24.31 0.37
N ALA A 233 -4.05 24.98 1.36
CA ALA A 233 -4.84 26.20 1.16
C ALA A 233 -4.05 27.35 0.54
N ASP A 234 -2.72 27.40 0.69
CA ASP A 234 -1.84 28.43 0.15
C ASP A 234 -1.32 28.09 -1.27
N MET A 235 -1.81 27.02 -1.85
CA MET A 235 -1.49 26.55 -3.20
C MET A 235 -2.51 27.04 -4.23
N SER A 236 -2.08 27.22 -5.47
CA SER A 236 -3.00 27.42 -6.60
C SER A 236 -3.85 26.16 -6.83
N LYS A 237 -4.93 26.28 -7.60
CA LYS A 237 -5.78 25.12 -7.96
C LYS A 237 -5.01 24.02 -8.68
N ASP A 238 -4.08 24.38 -9.57
CA ASP A 238 -3.27 23.39 -10.29
C ASP A 238 -2.30 22.67 -9.35
N GLN A 239 -1.67 23.40 -8.42
CA GLN A 239 -0.83 22.81 -7.38
C GLN A 239 -1.63 21.91 -6.41
N GLN A 240 -2.85 22.31 -6.05
CA GLN A 240 -3.76 21.46 -5.27
C GLN A 240 -4.14 20.19 -6.06
N GLY A 241 -4.28 20.30 -7.38
CA GLY A 241 -4.44 19.13 -8.26
C GLY A 241 -3.27 18.17 -8.17
N LEU A 242 -2.03 18.65 -8.25
CA LEU A 242 -0.81 17.84 -8.05
C LEU A 242 -0.76 17.22 -6.66
N MET A 243 -1.14 17.96 -5.61
CA MET A 243 -1.21 17.43 -4.24
C MET A 243 -2.23 16.28 -4.13
N ARG A 244 -3.35 16.32 -4.86
CA ARG A 244 -4.29 15.18 -4.93
C ARG A 244 -3.69 13.97 -5.64
N GLU A 245 -2.88 14.18 -6.69
CA GLU A 245 -2.15 13.08 -7.33
C GLU A 245 -1.09 12.47 -6.38
N VAL A 246 -0.42 13.29 -5.55
CA VAL A 246 0.46 12.80 -4.47
C VAL A 246 -0.31 11.85 -3.53
N MET A 247 -1.54 12.20 -3.12
CA MET A 247 -2.37 11.34 -2.27
C MET A 247 -2.78 10.04 -2.97
N LYS A 248 -3.07 10.09 -4.27
CA LYS A 248 -3.38 8.88 -5.05
C LYS A 248 -2.17 7.96 -5.18
N ASP A 249 -0.98 8.52 -5.46
CA ASP A 249 0.27 7.73 -5.56
C ASP A 249 0.61 7.07 -4.21
N MET A 250 0.35 7.75 -3.09
CA MET A 250 0.48 7.16 -1.74
C MET A 250 -0.37 5.90 -1.60
N LEU A 251 -1.59 5.94 -2.11
CA LEU A 251 -2.60 4.89 -1.90
C LEU A 251 -2.61 3.82 -3.01
N ALA A 252 -1.91 4.05 -4.11
CA ALA A 252 -1.86 3.15 -5.27
C ALA A 252 -1.48 1.70 -4.94
N PRO A 253 -0.56 1.41 -4.00
CA PRO A 253 -0.22 0.04 -3.66
C PRO A 253 -1.34 -0.74 -2.96
N PHE A 254 -2.34 -0.08 -2.38
CA PHE A 254 -3.35 -0.70 -1.54
C PHE A 254 -4.63 -1.04 -2.32
N ARG A 255 -5.41 -1.98 -1.80
CA ARG A 255 -6.70 -2.32 -2.39
C ARG A 255 -7.64 -1.11 -2.41
N LYS A 256 -8.50 -1.07 -3.41
CA LYS A 256 -9.39 0.08 -3.64
C LYS A 256 -10.24 0.45 -2.42
N LYS A 257 -10.73 -0.52 -1.65
CA LYS A 257 -11.54 -0.28 -0.45
C LYS A 257 -10.78 0.60 0.55
N ASP A 258 -9.54 0.24 0.89
CA ASP A 258 -8.72 0.96 1.87
C ASP A 258 -8.25 2.32 1.33
N ALA A 259 -7.98 2.40 0.03
CA ALA A 259 -7.64 3.66 -0.64
C ALA A 259 -8.83 4.65 -0.64
N ASP A 260 -10.03 4.20 -0.97
CA ASP A 260 -11.24 5.03 -0.96
C ASP A 260 -11.58 5.51 0.46
N GLU A 261 -11.45 4.64 1.47
CA GLU A 261 -11.64 5.01 2.88
C GLU A 261 -10.64 6.08 3.30
N SER A 262 -9.36 5.87 3.00
CA SER A 262 -8.29 6.83 3.30
C SER A 262 -8.58 8.21 2.74
N LEU A 263 -8.93 8.31 1.45
CA LEU A 263 -9.28 9.57 0.80
C LEU A 263 -10.50 10.23 1.45
N LYS A 264 -11.52 9.45 1.79
CA LYS A 264 -12.73 9.95 2.48
C LYS A 264 -12.41 10.55 3.85
N LEU A 265 -11.54 9.91 4.63
CA LEU A 265 -11.08 10.41 5.94
C LEU A 265 -10.28 11.71 5.79
N ILE A 266 -9.38 11.77 4.80
CA ILE A 266 -8.60 12.97 4.47
C ILE A 266 -9.53 14.14 4.08
N ASP A 267 -10.48 13.91 3.18
CA ASP A 267 -11.42 14.94 2.74
C ASP A 267 -12.35 15.41 3.89
N LYS A 268 -12.78 14.49 4.78
CA LYS A 268 -13.59 14.81 5.97
C LYS A 268 -12.87 15.76 6.91
N SER A 269 -11.56 15.64 7.08
CA SER A 269 -10.74 16.50 7.95
C SER A 269 -10.36 17.83 7.31
N GLY A 270 -10.57 17.98 6.00
CA GLY A 270 -10.26 19.15 5.19
C GLY A 270 -8.91 19.02 4.48
N PHE A 271 -8.97 18.68 3.20
CA PHE A 271 -7.78 18.60 2.33
C PHE A 271 -6.94 19.88 2.33
N GLU A 272 -7.58 21.04 2.45
CA GLU A 272 -6.95 22.35 2.54
C GLU A 272 -6.06 22.54 3.79
N ASN A 273 -6.23 21.69 4.80
CA ASN A 273 -5.44 21.71 6.05
C ASN A 273 -4.20 20.81 6.00
N LEU A 274 -3.98 20.10 4.89
CA LEU A 274 -2.74 19.35 4.72
C LEU A 274 -1.56 20.29 4.48
N HIS A 275 -0.41 19.92 5.05
CA HIS A 275 0.87 20.61 4.85
C HIS A 275 1.87 19.63 4.24
N ILE A 276 2.63 20.07 3.23
CA ILE A 276 3.72 19.30 2.65
C ILE A 276 5.06 19.95 2.97
N ALA A 277 6.00 19.17 3.46
CA ALA A 277 7.36 19.60 3.79
C ALA A 277 8.39 18.70 3.11
N TYR A 278 9.46 19.32 2.62
CA TYR A 278 10.64 18.68 2.02
C TYR A 278 11.86 19.00 2.87
N TYR A 279 12.86 18.11 2.89
CA TYR A 279 14.01 18.25 3.78
C TYR A 279 15.32 18.35 3.03
N GLN A 280 15.89 19.55 3.04
CA GLN A 280 17.06 19.96 2.24
C GLN A 280 18.31 19.12 2.48
N GLY A 281 18.54 18.66 3.70
CA GLY A 281 19.73 17.86 4.06
C GLY A 281 19.72 16.42 3.56
N GLU A 282 18.67 15.99 2.86
CA GLU A 282 18.37 14.60 2.55
C GLU A 282 18.17 14.38 1.05
N ASN A 283 19.07 14.93 0.22
CA ASN A 283 19.04 14.77 -1.23
C ASN A 283 20.00 13.67 -1.66
N ILE A 284 19.48 12.55 -2.14
CA ILE A 284 20.28 11.45 -2.71
C ILE A 284 20.72 11.87 -4.12
N GLY A 285 22.00 11.74 -4.41
CA GLY A 285 22.52 12.06 -5.74
C GLY A 285 22.80 13.52 -6.00
N ASN A 286 22.41 14.42 -5.12
CA ASN A 286 22.62 15.86 -5.23
C ASN A 286 22.05 16.44 -6.56
N ASP A 287 20.84 15.98 -6.91
CA ASP A 287 20.14 16.27 -8.17
C ASP A 287 18.96 17.24 -7.97
N GLU A 288 18.88 17.88 -6.79
CA GLU A 288 17.79 18.76 -6.36
C GLU A 288 16.42 18.05 -6.24
N THR A 289 16.42 16.72 -6.20
CA THR A 289 15.27 15.90 -5.88
C THR A 289 15.24 15.62 -4.38
N TRP A 290 14.21 16.09 -3.70
CA TRP A 290 14.10 15.92 -2.24
C TRP A 290 13.59 14.52 -1.91
N ASP A 291 14.48 13.67 -1.43
CA ASP A 291 14.20 12.25 -1.17
C ASP A 291 13.51 12.00 0.17
N VAL A 292 13.48 13.01 1.04
CA VAL A 292 12.77 12.93 2.31
C VAL A 292 11.75 14.06 2.39
N TRP A 293 10.50 13.69 2.60
CA TRP A 293 9.38 14.62 2.67
C TRP A 293 8.26 14.07 3.54
N GLN A 294 7.32 14.91 3.94
CA GLN A 294 6.12 14.49 4.67
C GLN A 294 4.89 15.28 4.22
N VAL A 295 3.73 14.63 4.36
CA VAL A 295 2.43 15.30 4.39
C VAL A 295 1.84 15.09 5.77
N GLU A 296 1.41 16.19 6.40
CA GLU A 296 0.78 16.15 7.72
C GLU A 296 -0.47 17.02 7.75
N GLY A 297 -1.49 16.58 8.44
CA GLY A 297 -2.77 17.27 8.63
C GLY A 297 -3.48 16.81 9.89
N PRO A 298 -4.72 17.28 10.12
CA PRO A 298 -5.45 16.93 11.33
C PRO A 298 -5.67 15.42 11.49
N SER A 299 -5.87 14.72 10.37
CA SER A 299 -6.26 13.31 10.33
C SER A 299 -5.24 12.39 9.69
N MET A 300 -4.13 12.92 9.23
CA MET A 300 -3.12 12.09 8.58
C MET A 300 -1.70 12.55 8.81
N LEU A 301 -0.82 11.58 8.77
CA LEU A 301 0.61 11.75 8.59
C LEU A 301 1.11 10.74 7.57
N TRP A 302 1.81 11.21 6.55
CA TRP A 302 2.63 10.41 5.66
C TRP A 302 4.04 10.95 5.67
N TYR A 303 4.98 10.16 6.19
CA TYR A 303 6.40 10.47 6.20
C TYR A 303 7.13 9.49 5.30
N PHE A 304 7.74 10.02 4.26
CA PHE A 304 8.54 9.27 3.29
C PHE A 304 10.02 9.62 3.46
N ARG A 305 10.84 8.60 3.57
CA ARG A 305 12.29 8.71 3.63
C ARG A 305 12.93 7.80 2.58
N GLY A 306 13.47 8.38 1.51
CA GLY A 306 14.16 7.64 0.44
C GLY A 306 15.64 7.37 0.74
N LYS A 307 16.26 8.08 1.69
CA LYS A 307 17.68 7.94 2.05
C LYS A 307 17.86 7.28 3.42
N PRO A 308 18.74 6.27 3.58
CA PRO A 308 19.57 5.60 2.56
C PRO A 308 18.79 4.63 1.67
N HIS A 309 17.57 4.31 2.00
CA HIS A 309 16.60 3.51 1.26
C HIS A 309 15.19 3.85 1.72
N VAL A 310 14.18 3.35 1.00
CA VAL A 310 12.79 3.76 1.24
C VAL A 310 12.26 3.25 2.57
N HIS A 311 11.80 4.18 3.40
CA HIS A 311 10.93 3.96 4.55
C HIS A 311 9.70 4.85 4.43
N THR A 312 8.53 4.27 4.59
CA THR A 312 7.26 5.00 4.54
C THR A 312 6.44 4.70 5.78
N TRP A 313 6.08 5.76 6.48
CA TRP A 313 5.26 5.73 7.68
C TRP A 313 3.94 6.41 7.35
N LEU A 314 2.83 5.71 7.53
CA LEU A 314 1.50 6.21 7.18
C LEU A 314 0.52 5.97 8.31
N HIS A 315 -0.21 7.01 8.70
CA HIS A 315 -1.31 6.94 9.63
C HIS A 315 -2.42 7.88 9.18
N ILE A 316 -3.63 7.38 9.04
CA ILE A 316 -4.82 8.13 8.62
C ILE A 316 -5.98 7.71 9.50
N ARG A 317 -6.63 8.69 10.16
CA ARG A 317 -7.86 8.47 10.93
C ARG A 317 -8.63 9.77 11.08
N ASP A 318 -9.91 9.70 11.43
CA ASP A 318 -10.78 10.88 11.51
C ASP A 318 -10.58 11.73 12.77
N GLU A 319 -9.95 11.16 13.82
CA GLU A 319 -9.60 11.84 15.07
C GLU A 319 -8.15 11.54 15.44
N ALA A 320 -7.44 12.53 16.01
CA ALA A 320 -6.03 12.43 16.41
C ALA A 320 -5.84 11.69 17.74
#